data_4164ef4b8354c0803b4054aecc95533c
#
_entry.id   4164ef4b8354c0803b4054aecc95533c
#
_cell.length_a   1.000
_cell.length_b   1.000
_cell.length_c   1.000
_cell.angle_alpha   90.00
_cell.angle_beta   90.00
_cell.angle_gamma   90.00
#
_symmetry.space_group_name_H-M   'P 1'
#
loop_
_entity.id
_entity.type
_entity.pdbx_description
1 polymer ?
#
loop_
_entity_poly.entity_id
_entity_poly.type
_entity_poly.pdbx_seq_one_letter_code
_entity_poly.pdbx_strand_id
1 'polypeptide(L)'
;MDKKEKVETNAPISGGWVRLPADYGDVLRRAAESLFKTFEHSSVGTLIVDKDARVVWINQRYAARFGFADPQQAIGRDCEAVIPHSLMREVVATGRPILLDIMETGREPLVVTRLPLTDDAGETVGAIGFALFDELKTLTPLFSRYMQVQQELIATQRSLAQARRAKYTFASFVGTSAVSLETKRQGRRAAQVDSPVLLLGETGTGKELLAHAIHAASARALKPLVTVNVAAIPDALLETEFFGAAPGAYTGADRKGRVGKFELADGGTLFLDEIGDMPVPLQGKLLRVLQDKEFEPVGSNRIVRANVRIIAATSAELPALVAEGRFRADLYYRLNVLTIHAPPLRERASDIEALVYTMLEELAAQHGLAEHCELTDDALRLLCAYPWPGNVRELRNTLERALMLSDRALIDARALAPFIGPARGAGGVGAGGGRAASVRPRSPSRRRLPWPIRARRRHPMRTHSPRGSVNS
;
A
#
# COMPACT_ATOMS: atom_id res chain seq x y z
N MET A 1 -72.82 11.45 5.13
CA MET A 1 -72.27 12.05 3.86
C MET A 1 -70.76 12.02 4.01
N ASP A 2 -70.17 10.87 3.73
CA ASP A 2 -68.73 10.64 3.87
C ASP A 2 -68.16 10.35 2.47
N LYS A 3 -67.34 11.28 1.98
CA LYS A 3 -66.54 11.07 0.78
C LYS A 3 -65.20 10.48 1.24
N LYS A 4 -65.01 9.17 1.03
CA LYS A 4 -63.73 8.51 1.08
C LYS A 4 -62.94 8.84 -0.18
N GLU A 5 -61.91 9.64 -0.02
CA GLU A 5 -60.85 9.82 -1.00
C GLU A 5 -59.99 8.54 -1.03
N LYS A 6 -59.98 7.87 -2.18
CA LYS A 6 -59.04 6.76 -2.47
C LYS A 6 -57.73 7.37 -2.85
N VAL A 7 -56.72 7.10 -2.02
CA VAL A 7 -55.31 7.29 -2.38
C VAL A 7 -54.94 6.18 -3.36
N GLU A 8 -54.69 6.54 -4.62
CA GLU A 8 -54.10 5.63 -5.61
C GLU A 8 -52.62 5.50 -5.32
N THR A 9 -52.21 4.28 -5.01
CA THR A 9 -50.84 3.84 -4.90
C THR A 9 -50.17 3.87 -6.28
N ASN A 10 -49.09 4.63 -6.41
CA ASN A 10 -48.24 4.66 -7.58
C ASN A 10 -47.66 3.26 -7.84
N ALA A 11 -48.04 2.68 -8.96
CA ALA A 11 -47.40 1.51 -9.56
C ALA A 11 -46.09 1.91 -10.27
N PRO A 12 -45.09 1.00 -10.38
CA PRO A 12 -43.79 1.32 -10.95
C PRO A 12 -43.92 1.65 -12.43
N ILE A 13 -43.13 2.63 -12.85
CA ILE A 13 -42.99 3.06 -14.25
C ILE A 13 -42.34 1.91 -15.03
N SER A 14 -43.15 1.04 -15.59
CA SER A 14 -42.76 0.21 -16.75
C SER A 14 -42.78 1.16 -17.98
N GLY A 15 -41.63 1.25 -18.67
CA GLY A 15 -41.49 2.05 -19.87
C GLY A 15 -42.43 1.59 -21.00
N GLY A 16 -43.72 1.92 -20.84
CA GLY A 16 -44.71 1.77 -21.91
C GLY A 16 -44.57 2.94 -22.86
N TRP A 17 -44.27 2.65 -24.11
CA TRP A 17 -44.43 3.61 -25.20
C TRP A 17 -45.86 4.15 -25.13
N VAL A 18 -45.99 5.48 -25.03
CA VAL A 18 -47.29 6.17 -25.15
C VAL A 18 -47.91 5.68 -26.44
N ARG A 19 -49.15 5.15 -26.40
CA ARG A 19 -49.93 4.81 -27.61
C ARG A 19 -50.06 6.06 -28.45
N LEU A 20 -49.21 6.14 -29.45
CA LEU A 20 -49.21 7.24 -30.42
C LEU A 20 -50.49 7.08 -31.27
N PRO A 21 -51.17 8.19 -31.69
CA PRO A 21 -52.27 8.16 -32.62
C PRO A 21 -51.90 7.44 -33.93
N ALA A 22 -52.88 6.87 -34.66
CA ALA A 22 -52.68 6.02 -35.82
C ALA A 22 -51.79 6.67 -36.93
N ASP A 23 -51.77 7.98 -37.04
CA ASP A 23 -50.95 8.73 -37.98
C ASP A 23 -49.45 8.77 -37.68
N TYR A 24 -49.04 8.41 -36.43
CA TYR A 24 -47.63 8.41 -36.04
C TYR A 24 -46.86 7.19 -36.55
N GLY A 25 -47.49 6.07 -36.86
CA GLY A 25 -46.83 4.89 -37.43
C GLY A 25 -46.09 5.19 -38.73
N ASP A 26 -46.68 6.02 -39.61
CA ASP A 26 -46.05 6.46 -40.85
C ASP A 26 -44.87 7.41 -40.58
N VAL A 27 -44.96 8.25 -39.56
CA VAL A 27 -43.88 9.16 -39.19
C VAL A 27 -42.70 8.36 -38.63
N LEU A 28 -42.97 7.39 -37.76
CA LEU A 28 -41.93 6.50 -37.20
C LEU A 28 -41.26 5.65 -38.27
N ARG A 29 -42.03 5.09 -39.20
CA ARG A 29 -41.48 4.35 -40.34
C ARG A 29 -40.59 5.22 -41.22
N ARG A 30 -41.04 6.44 -41.59
CA ARG A 30 -40.22 7.41 -42.33
C ARG A 30 -39.01 7.89 -41.58
N ALA A 31 -39.12 8.09 -40.27
CA ALA A 31 -37.98 8.41 -39.40
C ALA A 31 -36.96 7.25 -39.37
N ALA A 32 -37.40 5.99 -39.23
CA ALA A 32 -36.52 4.82 -39.29
C ALA A 32 -35.82 4.74 -40.65
N GLU A 33 -36.59 4.86 -41.77
CA GLU A 33 -36.01 4.87 -43.12
C GLU A 33 -35.01 6.02 -43.32
N SER A 34 -35.27 7.18 -42.75
CA SER A 34 -34.35 8.32 -42.80
C SER A 34 -33.09 8.09 -41.97
N LEU A 35 -33.22 7.48 -40.79
CA LEU A 35 -32.07 7.06 -39.92
C LEU A 35 -31.20 6.04 -40.65
N PHE A 36 -31.81 5.01 -41.29
CA PHE A 36 -31.03 4.02 -42.05
C PHE A 36 -30.31 4.65 -43.25
N LYS A 37 -30.94 5.61 -43.97
CA LYS A 37 -30.27 6.37 -45.01
C LYS A 37 -29.13 7.23 -44.46
N THR A 38 -29.28 7.77 -43.28
CA THR A 38 -28.24 8.55 -42.63
C THR A 38 -27.07 7.63 -42.22
N PHE A 39 -27.35 6.47 -41.67
CA PHE A 39 -26.32 5.46 -41.34
C PHE A 39 -25.61 4.92 -42.58
N GLU A 40 -26.29 4.75 -43.71
CA GLU A 40 -25.68 4.31 -44.97
C GLU A 40 -24.58 5.26 -45.44
N HIS A 41 -24.78 6.58 -45.27
CA HIS A 41 -23.85 7.62 -45.69
C HIS A 41 -22.96 8.14 -44.53
N SER A 42 -23.09 7.56 -43.34
CA SER A 42 -22.33 7.98 -42.15
C SER A 42 -20.85 7.61 -42.25
N SER A 43 -20.01 8.41 -41.63
CA SER A 43 -18.61 8.05 -41.35
C SER A 43 -18.49 6.93 -40.32
N VAL A 44 -19.55 6.58 -39.62
CA VAL A 44 -19.62 5.52 -38.63
C VAL A 44 -19.92 4.19 -39.33
N GLY A 45 -19.08 3.17 -39.12
CA GLY A 45 -19.39 1.81 -39.55
C GLY A 45 -20.54 1.24 -38.71
N THR A 46 -21.58 0.72 -39.39
CA THR A 46 -22.73 0.19 -38.69
C THR A 46 -23.03 -1.23 -39.20
N LEU A 47 -23.29 -2.12 -38.26
CA LEU A 47 -23.62 -3.54 -38.50
C LEU A 47 -24.82 -3.92 -37.63
N ILE A 48 -25.77 -4.67 -38.19
CA ILE A 48 -26.89 -5.28 -37.48
C ILE A 48 -26.82 -6.79 -37.69
N VAL A 49 -26.98 -7.56 -36.61
CA VAL A 49 -27.05 -9.02 -36.67
C VAL A 49 -28.36 -9.51 -36.03
N ASP A 50 -28.80 -10.70 -36.45
CA ASP A 50 -29.94 -11.42 -35.86
C ASP A 50 -29.53 -12.19 -34.60
N LYS A 51 -30.48 -12.96 -34.03
CA LYS A 51 -30.29 -13.82 -32.85
C LYS A 51 -29.25 -14.90 -33.03
N ASP A 52 -28.95 -15.32 -34.25
CA ASP A 52 -27.96 -16.32 -34.60
C ASP A 52 -26.59 -15.66 -34.95
N ALA A 53 -26.44 -14.36 -34.71
CA ALA A 53 -25.30 -13.53 -35.04
C ALA A 53 -24.96 -13.50 -36.52
N ARG A 54 -25.97 -13.63 -37.40
CA ARG A 54 -25.84 -13.46 -38.85
C ARG A 54 -26.10 -12.01 -39.25
N VAL A 55 -25.32 -11.53 -40.19
CA VAL A 55 -25.44 -10.15 -40.69
C VAL A 55 -26.80 -9.94 -41.35
N VAL A 56 -27.61 -9.05 -40.80
CA VAL A 56 -28.89 -8.58 -41.38
C VAL A 56 -28.70 -7.35 -42.21
N TRP A 57 -27.84 -6.47 -41.77
CA TRP A 57 -27.54 -5.21 -42.46
C TRP A 57 -26.15 -4.72 -42.09
N ILE A 58 -25.45 -4.13 -43.05
CA ILE A 58 -24.14 -3.50 -42.90
C ILE A 58 -24.05 -2.32 -43.88
N ASN A 59 -23.54 -1.17 -43.43
CA ASN A 59 -23.40 -0.05 -44.35
C ASN A 59 -22.19 -0.23 -45.29
N GLN A 60 -22.23 0.47 -46.45
CA GLN A 60 -21.24 0.37 -47.54
C GLN A 60 -19.81 0.57 -47.03
N ARG A 61 -19.59 1.56 -46.18
CA ARG A 61 -18.27 1.92 -45.68
C ARG A 61 -17.68 0.82 -44.78
N TYR A 62 -18.51 0.21 -43.95
CA TYR A 62 -18.08 -0.86 -43.07
C TYR A 62 -17.80 -2.15 -43.84
N ALA A 63 -18.68 -2.49 -44.78
CA ALA A 63 -18.50 -3.63 -45.68
C ALA A 63 -17.17 -3.54 -46.47
N ALA A 64 -16.93 -2.36 -47.10
CA ALA A 64 -15.72 -2.10 -47.89
C ALA A 64 -14.41 -2.28 -47.06
N ARG A 65 -14.42 -1.91 -45.76
CA ARG A 65 -13.26 -2.05 -44.87
C ARG A 65 -12.86 -3.50 -44.68
N PHE A 66 -13.82 -4.43 -44.70
CA PHE A 66 -13.61 -5.86 -44.55
C PHE A 66 -13.58 -6.62 -45.89
N GLY A 67 -13.42 -5.89 -47.01
CA GLY A 67 -13.16 -6.45 -48.33
C GLY A 67 -14.42 -6.80 -49.14
N PHE A 68 -15.60 -6.35 -48.71
CA PHE A 68 -16.84 -6.53 -49.44
C PHE A 68 -17.15 -5.28 -50.27
N ALA A 69 -17.07 -5.39 -51.60
CA ALA A 69 -17.38 -4.25 -52.48
C ALA A 69 -18.87 -3.89 -52.47
N ASP A 70 -19.72 -4.88 -52.27
CA ASP A 70 -21.17 -4.76 -52.12
C ASP A 70 -21.60 -5.30 -50.75
N PRO A 71 -22.31 -4.50 -49.92
CA PRO A 71 -22.84 -4.93 -48.61
C PRO A 71 -23.72 -6.20 -48.70
N GLN A 72 -24.41 -6.39 -49.79
CA GLN A 72 -25.28 -7.56 -50.04
C GLN A 72 -24.52 -8.89 -49.95
N GLN A 73 -23.23 -8.88 -50.24
CA GLN A 73 -22.38 -10.08 -50.14
C GLN A 73 -22.11 -10.54 -48.67
N ALA A 74 -22.28 -9.65 -47.71
CA ALA A 74 -22.11 -9.92 -46.28
C ALA A 74 -23.42 -10.39 -45.64
N ILE A 75 -24.57 -10.07 -46.19
CA ILE A 75 -25.88 -10.39 -45.61
C ILE A 75 -26.08 -11.91 -45.50
N GLY A 76 -26.62 -12.39 -44.42
CA GLY A 76 -26.85 -13.80 -44.09
C GLY A 76 -25.62 -14.57 -43.69
N ARG A 77 -24.42 -14.01 -43.81
CA ARG A 77 -23.17 -14.65 -43.32
C ARG A 77 -23.05 -14.49 -41.84
N ASP A 78 -22.26 -15.42 -41.23
CA ASP A 78 -21.86 -15.31 -39.85
C ASP A 78 -21.04 -14.03 -39.64
N CYS A 79 -21.33 -13.28 -38.57
CA CYS A 79 -20.69 -11.99 -38.33
C CYS A 79 -19.18 -12.10 -38.09
N GLU A 80 -18.70 -13.19 -37.49
CA GLU A 80 -17.26 -13.41 -37.25
C GLU A 80 -16.51 -13.78 -38.54
N ALA A 81 -17.20 -14.40 -39.50
CA ALA A 81 -16.65 -14.63 -40.85
C ALA A 81 -16.55 -13.35 -41.66
N VAL A 82 -17.41 -12.36 -41.43
CA VAL A 82 -17.40 -11.05 -42.09
C VAL A 82 -16.45 -10.09 -41.36
N ILE A 83 -16.51 -10.06 -40.01
CA ILE A 83 -15.71 -9.16 -39.15
C ILE A 83 -15.09 -10.03 -38.06
N PRO A 84 -13.83 -10.44 -38.22
CA PRO A 84 -13.11 -11.21 -37.19
C PRO A 84 -13.09 -10.46 -35.85
N HIS A 85 -13.27 -11.18 -34.77
CA HIS A 85 -13.32 -10.63 -33.40
C HIS A 85 -14.41 -9.58 -33.16
N SER A 86 -15.55 -9.70 -33.86
CA SER A 86 -16.64 -8.73 -33.78
C SER A 86 -17.34 -8.72 -32.41
N LEU A 87 -17.27 -9.79 -31.62
CA LEU A 87 -17.96 -9.98 -30.32
C LEU A 87 -19.48 -9.76 -30.36
N MET A 88 -20.08 -9.66 -31.56
CA MET A 88 -21.54 -9.49 -31.72
C MET A 88 -22.30 -10.71 -31.19
N ARG A 89 -21.74 -11.92 -31.36
CA ARG A 89 -22.28 -13.17 -30.82
C ARG A 89 -22.38 -13.15 -29.31
N GLU A 90 -21.37 -12.59 -28.61
CA GLU A 90 -21.36 -12.45 -27.16
C GLU A 90 -22.48 -11.51 -26.69
N VAL A 91 -22.67 -10.38 -27.38
CA VAL A 91 -23.74 -9.42 -27.07
C VAL A 91 -25.11 -10.06 -27.26
N VAL A 92 -25.31 -10.81 -28.33
CA VAL A 92 -26.57 -11.52 -28.58
C VAL A 92 -26.82 -12.59 -27.52
N ALA A 93 -25.79 -13.37 -27.16
CA ALA A 93 -25.92 -14.46 -26.19
C ALA A 93 -26.13 -13.98 -24.75
N THR A 94 -25.50 -12.86 -24.37
CA THR A 94 -25.54 -12.35 -22.99
C THR A 94 -26.58 -11.27 -22.76
N GLY A 95 -27.07 -10.62 -23.80
CA GLY A 95 -27.96 -9.45 -23.72
C GLY A 95 -27.26 -8.21 -23.10
N ARG A 96 -25.93 -8.22 -22.96
CA ARG A 96 -25.17 -7.14 -22.33
C ARG A 96 -24.50 -6.25 -23.38
N PRO A 97 -24.59 -4.92 -23.24
CA PRO A 97 -23.90 -4.02 -24.14
C PRO A 97 -22.39 -4.03 -23.90
N ILE A 98 -21.61 -3.89 -24.97
CA ILE A 98 -20.17 -3.66 -24.93
C ILE A 98 -19.94 -2.24 -25.46
N LEU A 99 -19.51 -1.32 -24.56
CA LEU A 99 -19.39 0.10 -24.89
C LEU A 99 -17.91 0.49 -25.05
N LEU A 100 -17.61 1.22 -26.13
CA LEU A 100 -16.29 1.81 -26.37
C LEU A 100 -15.13 0.81 -26.28
N ASP A 101 -15.32 -0.37 -26.85
CA ASP A 101 -14.31 -1.41 -26.95
C ASP A 101 -13.35 -1.14 -28.12
N ILE A 102 -12.10 -1.64 -28.01
CA ILE A 102 -11.10 -1.51 -29.06
C ILE A 102 -11.00 -2.83 -29.82
N MET A 103 -11.47 -2.82 -31.05
CA MET A 103 -11.38 -3.96 -31.96
C MET A 103 -10.14 -3.86 -32.85
N GLU A 104 -9.23 -4.82 -32.71
CA GLU A 104 -8.05 -4.94 -33.58
C GLU A 104 -8.45 -5.59 -34.92
N THR A 105 -8.24 -4.89 -36.03
CA THR A 105 -8.67 -5.37 -37.36
C THR A 105 -7.53 -5.69 -38.31
N GLY A 106 -6.30 -5.80 -37.82
CA GLY A 106 -5.12 -6.06 -38.66
C GLY A 106 -4.66 -4.86 -39.52
N ARG A 107 -5.41 -3.75 -39.52
CA ARG A 107 -5.01 -2.46 -40.13
C ARG A 107 -4.91 -1.39 -39.05
N GLU A 108 -5.98 -0.67 -38.79
CA GLU A 108 -6.06 0.31 -37.70
C GLU A 108 -7.09 -0.15 -36.68
N PRO A 109 -6.85 -0.01 -35.37
CA PRO A 109 -7.83 -0.36 -34.37
C PRO A 109 -9.07 0.53 -34.49
N LEU A 110 -10.24 -0.08 -34.25
CA LEU A 110 -11.53 0.60 -34.27
C LEU A 110 -12.11 0.72 -32.88
N VAL A 111 -12.70 1.87 -32.57
CA VAL A 111 -13.53 1.99 -31.37
C VAL A 111 -14.93 1.56 -31.72
N VAL A 112 -15.44 0.53 -31.08
CA VAL A 112 -16.74 -0.07 -31.36
C VAL A 112 -17.63 -0.07 -30.14
N THR A 113 -18.90 0.17 -30.36
CA THR A 113 -19.97 0.04 -29.37
C THR A 113 -20.97 -0.96 -29.90
N ARG A 114 -21.39 -1.92 -29.09
CA ARG A 114 -22.32 -2.97 -29.44
C ARG A 114 -23.47 -2.98 -28.45
N LEU A 115 -24.69 -2.90 -28.96
CA LEU A 115 -25.90 -2.84 -28.16
C LEU A 115 -26.81 -4.02 -28.52
N PRO A 116 -27.42 -4.71 -27.55
CA PRO A 116 -28.43 -5.72 -27.83
C PRO A 116 -29.69 -5.05 -28.37
N LEU A 117 -30.36 -5.71 -29.29
CA LEU A 117 -31.70 -5.39 -29.74
C LEU A 117 -32.67 -6.33 -29.06
N THR A 118 -33.64 -5.77 -28.32
CA THR A 118 -34.63 -6.55 -27.57
C THR A 118 -36.03 -6.32 -28.12
N ASP A 119 -36.87 -7.35 -28.02
CA ASP A 119 -38.30 -7.23 -28.33
C ASP A 119 -39.08 -6.65 -27.14
N ASP A 120 -40.41 -6.55 -27.32
CA ASP A 120 -41.32 -6.03 -26.28
C ASP A 120 -41.38 -6.91 -25.01
N ALA A 121 -40.94 -8.17 -25.10
CA ALA A 121 -40.81 -9.09 -23.96
C ALA A 121 -39.48 -8.98 -23.23
N GLY A 122 -38.53 -8.18 -23.77
CA GLY A 122 -37.19 -8.01 -23.24
C GLY A 122 -36.20 -9.09 -23.68
N GLU A 123 -36.58 -10.00 -24.58
CA GLU A 123 -35.72 -11.03 -25.13
C GLU A 123 -34.82 -10.45 -26.22
N THR A 124 -33.56 -10.90 -26.27
CA THR A 124 -32.60 -10.41 -27.28
C THR A 124 -32.89 -11.02 -28.64
N VAL A 125 -33.30 -10.20 -29.60
CA VAL A 125 -33.61 -10.60 -30.98
C VAL A 125 -32.47 -10.35 -31.98
N GLY A 126 -31.41 -9.67 -31.52
CA GLY A 126 -30.24 -9.38 -32.31
C GLY A 126 -29.32 -8.39 -31.63
N ALA A 127 -28.41 -7.79 -32.39
CA ALA A 127 -27.54 -6.72 -31.88
C ALA A 127 -27.19 -5.72 -32.98
N ILE A 128 -26.89 -4.48 -32.57
CA ILE A 128 -26.38 -3.42 -33.45
C ILE A 128 -25.00 -3.00 -32.99
N GLY A 129 -24.06 -2.90 -33.90
CA GLY A 129 -22.70 -2.44 -33.69
C GLY A 129 -22.38 -1.15 -34.42
N PHE A 130 -21.71 -0.23 -33.75
CA PHE A 130 -21.23 1.02 -34.31
C PHE A 130 -19.72 1.08 -34.24
N ALA A 131 -19.02 1.36 -35.32
CA ALA A 131 -17.57 1.50 -35.40
C ALA A 131 -17.17 2.90 -35.88
N LEU A 132 -16.38 3.59 -35.09
CA LEU A 132 -15.89 4.93 -35.40
C LEU A 132 -14.61 4.85 -36.23
N PHE A 133 -14.59 5.43 -37.43
CA PHE A 133 -13.44 5.40 -38.35
C PHE A 133 -12.59 6.67 -38.33
N ASP A 134 -13.20 7.84 -38.34
CA ASP A 134 -12.50 9.10 -38.58
C ASP A 134 -12.34 10.00 -37.37
N GLU A 135 -13.03 9.71 -36.26
CA GLU A 135 -13.00 10.53 -35.04
C GLU A 135 -11.97 10.08 -34.00
N LEU A 136 -11.15 9.05 -34.31
CA LEU A 136 -10.05 8.64 -33.46
C LEU A 136 -9.11 9.80 -33.13
N LYS A 137 -8.91 10.76 -34.05
CA LYS A 137 -8.11 11.97 -33.79
C LYS A 137 -8.73 12.85 -32.72
N THR A 138 -10.03 12.89 -32.59
CA THR A 138 -10.76 13.66 -31.57
C THR A 138 -10.77 12.94 -30.24
N LEU A 139 -10.75 11.61 -30.25
CA LEU A 139 -10.69 10.77 -29.04
C LEU A 139 -9.27 10.45 -28.57
N THR A 140 -8.25 10.67 -29.42
CA THR A 140 -6.84 10.44 -29.08
C THR A 140 -6.41 11.10 -27.76
N PRO A 141 -6.80 12.35 -27.42
CA PRO A 141 -6.45 12.94 -26.12
C PRO A 141 -7.09 12.21 -24.94
N LEU A 142 -8.32 11.72 -25.09
CA LEU A 142 -9.02 10.94 -24.05
C LEU A 142 -8.38 9.57 -23.88
N PHE A 143 -8.04 8.90 -24.96
CA PHE A 143 -7.33 7.61 -24.95
C PHE A 143 -5.94 7.75 -24.37
N SER A 144 -5.18 8.76 -24.77
CA SER A 144 -3.85 9.04 -24.22
C SER A 144 -3.93 9.30 -22.72
N ARG A 145 -4.92 10.06 -22.27
CA ARG A 145 -5.16 10.32 -20.85
C ARG A 145 -5.58 9.06 -20.08
N TYR A 146 -6.45 8.22 -20.65
CA TYR A 146 -6.84 6.95 -20.05
C TYR A 146 -5.64 6.00 -19.91
N MET A 147 -4.84 5.84 -20.97
CA MET A 147 -3.61 5.02 -20.94
C MET A 147 -2.59 5.58 -19.96
N GLN A 148 -2.44 6.91 -19.90
CA GLN A 148 -1.57 7.55 -18.92
C GLN A 148 -2.04 7.27 -17.49
N VAL A 149 -3.32 7.44 -17.18
CA VAL A 149 -3.88 7.15 -15.85
C VAL A 149 -3.74 5.67 -15.50
N GLN A 150 -3.95 4.76 -16.45
CA GLN A 150 -3.70 3.33 -16.25
C GLN A 150 -2.22 3.03 -15.96
N GLN A 151 -1.31 3.63 -16.71
CA GLN A 151 0.12 3.47 -16.48
C GLN A 151 0.55 4.07 -15.13
N GLU A 152 0.03 5.23 -14.75
CA GLU A 152 0.25 5.84 -13.43
C GLU A 152 -0.29 4.95 -12.30
N LEU A 153 -1.47 4.36 -12.48
CA LEU A 153 -2.06 3.43 -11.51
C LEU A 153 -1.18 2.17 -11.35
N ILE A 154 -0.75 1.57 -12.46
CA ILE A 154 0.13 0.40 -12.45
C ILE A 154 1.50 0.76 -11.83
N ALA A 155 2.08 1.91 -12.17
CA ALA A 155 3.32 2.40 -11.61
C ALA A 155 3.20 2.66 -10.11
N THR A 156 2.09 3.27 -9.67
CA THR A 156 1.79 3.53 -8.26
C THR A 156 1.59 2.23 -7.49
N GLN A 157 0.86 1.27 -8.05
CA GLN A 157 0.69 -0.06 -7.46
C GLN A 157 2.02 -0.81 -7.33
N ARG A 158 2.88 -0.74 -8.36
CA ARG A 158 4.24 -1.32 -8.33
C ARG A 158 5.12 -0.64 -7.29
N SER A 159 5.09 0.67 -7.20
CA SER A 159 5.83 1.45 -6.19
C SER A 159 5.37 1.10 -4.77
N LEU A 160 4.06 1.04 -4.53
CA LEU A 160 3.48 0.59 -3.26
C LEU A 160 3.86 -0.86 -2.91
N ALA A 161 3.84 -1.76 -3.90
CA ALA A 161 4.26 -3.15 -3.71
C ALA A 161 5.76 -3.24 -3.40
N GLN A 162 6.60 -2.42 -4.05
CA GLN A 162 8.04 -2.33 -3.74
C GLN A 162 8.30 -1.74 -2.35
N ALA A 163 7.59 -0.68 -1.96
CA ALA A 163 7.72 -0.08 -0.64
C ALA A 163 7.31 -1.02 0.51
N ARG A 164 6.51 -2.05 0.20
CA ARG A 164 6.06 -3.07 1.16
C ARG A 164 6.83 -4.39 1.06
N ARG A 165 7.94 -4.44 0.32
CA ARG A 165 8.82 -5.61 0.29
C ARG A 165 9.78 -5.60 1.48
N ALA A 166 10.30 -6.78 1.80
CA ALA A 166 11.36 -6.89 2.79
C ALA A 166 12.59 -6.08 2.35
N LYS A 167 13.06 -5.21 3.24
CA LYS A 167 14.26 -4.38 3.03
C LYS A 167 15.55 -5.16 3.30
N TYR A 168 15.46 -6.18 4.16
CA TYR A 168 16.61 -6.92 4.68
C TYR A 168 16.45 -8.42 4.46
N THR A 169 17.57 -9.10 4.32
CA THR A 169 17.67 -10.56 4.24
C THR A 169 18.56 -11.09 5.38
N PHE A 170 18.72 -12.41 5.50
CA PHE A 170 19.66 -12.98 6.47
C PHE A 170 21.13 -12.59 6.24
N ALA A 171 21.49 -12.12 5.03
CA ALA A 171 22.80 -11.55 4.76
C ALA A 171 23.00 -10.21 5.49
N SER A 172 21.93 -9.42 5.60
CA SER A 172 21.94 -8.14 6.31
C SER A 172 22.10 -8.29 7.84
N PHE A 173 21.83 -9.47 8.40
CA PHE A 173 22.15 -9.77 9.81
C PHE A 173 23.61 -10.17 9.91
N VAL A 174 24.51 -9.17 10.02
CA VAL A 174 25.96 -9.37 10.08
C VAL A 174 26.34 -10.15 11.36
N GLY A 175 27.21 -11.13 11.22
CA GLY A 175 27.73 -11.94 12.32
C GLY A 175 27.96 -13.40 11.95
N THR A 176 29.06 -13.94 12.45
CA THR A 176 29.52 -15.32 12.27
C THR A 176 29.73 -16.07 13.58
N SER A 177 29.47 -15.43 14.73
CA SER A 177 29.46 -16.08 16.05
C SER A 177 28.48 -17.25 16.07
N ALA A 178 28.73 -18.24 16.91
CA ALA A 178 27.86 -19.41 17.06
C ALA A 178 26.42 -19.02 17.39
N VAL A 179 26.21 -17.97 18.21
CA VAL A 179 24.90 -17.47 18.59
C VAL A 179 24.21 -16.81 17.44
N SER A 180 24.92 -15.99 16.63
CA SER A 180 24.38 -15.35 15.42
C SER A 180 24.01 -16.38 14.35
N LEU A 181 24.83 -17.40 14.15
CA LEU A 181 24.54 -18.49 13.22
C LEU A 181 23.33 -19.31 13.65
N GLU A 182 23.17 -19.57 14.95
CA GLU A 182 21.99 -20.27 15.49
C GLU A 182 20.73 -19.43 15.29
N THR A 183 20.76 -18.13 15.60
CA THR A 183 19.64 -17.21 15.36
C THR A 183 19.23 -17.20 13.88
N LYS A 184 20.20 -17.14 12.96
CA LYS A 184 19.94 -17.25 11.51
C LYS A 184 19.33 -18.59 11.14
N ARG A 185 19.80 -19.69 11.73
CA ARG A 185 19.28 -21.04 11.49
C ARG A 185 17.81 -21.16 11.94
N GLN A 186 17.50 -20.68 13.15
CA GLN A 186 16.13 -20.65 13.67
C GLN A 186 15.23 -19.78 12.79
N GLY A 187 15.69 -18.60 12.37
CA GLY A 187 14.97 -17.72 11.48
C GLY A 187 14.63 -18.37 10.11
N ARG A 188 15.62 -19.08 9.51
CA ARG A 188 15.37 -19.81 8.25
C ARG A 188 14.37 -20.95 8.43
N ARG A 189 14.40 -21.68 9.54
CA ARG A 189 13.40 -22.71 9.85
C ARG A 189 12.02 -22.11 10.04
N ALA A 190 11.93 -21.01 10.79
CA ALA A 190 10.69 -20.28 10.99
C ALA A 190 10.11 -19.75 9.67
N ALA A 191 10.95 -19.37 8.69
CA ALA A 191 10.52 -18.90 7.39
C ALA A 191 9.74 -19.97 6.57
N GLN A 192 10.02 -21.27 6.79
CA GLN A 192 9.42 -22.37 6.06
C GLN A 192 7.98 -22.73 6.48
N VAL A 193 7.52 -22.17 7.58
CA VAL A 193 6.19 -22.46 8.14
C VAL A 193 5.37 -21.16 8.24
N ASP A 194 4.05 -21.29 8.16
CA ASP A 194 3.13 -20.12 8.21
C ASP A 194 2.68 -19.76 9.65
N SER A 195 3.26 -20.41 10.66
CA SER A 195 2.98 -20.15 12.07
C SER A 195 3.44 -18.77 12.52
N PRO A 196 2.81 -18.19 13.55
CA PRO A 196 3.30 -16.98 14.20
C PRO A 196 4.74 -17.14 14.70
N VAL A 197 5.53 -16.06 14.61
CA VAL A 197 6.91 -16.00 15.11
C VAL A 197 7.00 -14.90 16.15
N LEU A 198 7.59 -15.21 17.31
CA LEU A 198 7.85 -14.27 18.38
C LEU A 198 9.35 -14.00 18.49
N LEU A 199 9.77 -12.77 18.26
CA LEU A 199 11.15 -12.31 18.39
C LEU A 199 11.33 -11.63 19.73
N LEU A 200 12.15 -12.22 20.58
CA LEU A 200 12.49 -11.70 21.90
C LEU A 200 13.92 -11.16 21.91
N GLY A 201 14.15 -10.08 22.62
CA GLY A 201 15.49 -9.54 22.80
C GLY A 201 15.48 -8.04 23.08
N GLU A 202 16.59 -7.56 23.62
CA GLU A 202 16.76 -6.16 23.98
C GLU A 202 16.55 -5.21 22.81
N THR A 203 16.26 -3.95 23.14
CA THR A 203 16.16 -2.89 22.12
C THR A 203 17.48 -2.73 21.37
N GLY A 204 17.41 -2.58 20.05
CA GLY A 204 18.60 -2.39 19.21
C GLY A 204 19.37 -3.66 18.83
N THR A 205 18.88 -4.87 19.15
CA THR A 205 19.53 -6.15 18.78
C THR A 205 19.35 -6.54 17.31
N GLY A 206 18.38 -5.90 16.57
CA GLY A 206 18.08 -6.18 15.17
C GLY A 206 16.85 -7.05 14.96
N LYS A 207 15.86 -7.03 15.88
CA LYS A 207 14.58 -7.76 15.74
C LYS A 207 13.84 -7.43 14.44
N GLU A 208 13.80 -6.16 14.05
CA GLU A 208 13.19 -5.72 12.79
C GLU A 208 13.88 -6.35 11.58
N LEU A 209 15.21 -6.36 11.57
CA LEU A 209 16.01 -6.97 10.51
C LEU A 209 15.73 -8.48 10.40
N LEU A 210 15.63 -9.18 11.53
CA LEU A 210 15.25 -10.60 11.56
C LEU A 210 13.83 -10.83 11.04
N ALA A 211 12.86 -9.98 11.38
CA ALA A 211 11.49 -10.09 10.88
C ALA A 211 11.45 -9.96 9.35
N HIS A 212 12.15 -8.97 8.80
CA HIS A 212 12.29 -8.79 7.35
C HIS A 212 12.96 -9.99 6.70
N ALA A 213 14.04 -10.51 7.28
CA ALA A 213 14.78 -11.65 6.76
C ALA A 213 13.94 -12.94 6.76
N ILE A 214 13.14 -13.17 7.81
CA ILE A 214 12.19 -14.29 7.89
C ILE A 214 11.13 -14.18 6.79
N HIS A 215 10.54 -13.00 6.60
CA HIS A 215 9.59 -12.79 5.54
C HIS A 215 10.21 -13.00 4.15
N ALA A 216 11.39 -12.41 3.89
CA ALA A 216 12.10 -12.54 2.62
C ALA A 216 12.45 -13.99 2.24
N ALA A 217 12.64 -14.87 3.23
CA ALA A 217 12.93 -16.28 3.03
C ALA A 217 11.69 -17.19 3.06
N SER A 218 10.47 -16.63 3.22
CA SER A 218 9.22 -17.37 3.34
C SER A 218 8.51 -17.56 2.00
N ALA A 219 7.49 -18.43 1.98
CA ALA A 219 6.59 -18.59 0.84
C ALA A 219 5.84 -17.29 0.48
N ARG A 220 5.80 -16.31 1.42
CA ARG A 220 5.16 -15.01 1.23
C ARG A 220 6.14 -13.89 0.84
N ALA A 221 7.37 -14.20 0.42
CA ALA A 221 8.43 -13.22 0.12
C ALA A 221 8.04 -12.16 -0.93
N LEU A 222 7.18 -12.52 -1.89
CA LEU A 222 6.68 -11.62 -2.94
C LEU A 222 5.39 -10.87 -2.55
N LYS A 223 4.83 -11.20 -1.39
CA LYS A 223 3.61 -10.59 -0.84
C LYS A 223 3.97 -9.39 0.05
N PRO A 224 3.00 -8.53 0.44
CA PRO A 224 3.31 -7.38 1.26
C PRO A 224 3.86 -7.77 2.65
N LEU A 225 4.86 -7.03 3.11
CA LEU A 225 5.28 -6.97 4.50
C LEU A 225 4.86 -5.62 5.07
N VAL A 226 3.87 -5.63 5.96
CA VAL A 226 3.41 -4.42 6.64
C VAL A 226 4.02 -4.38 8.03
N THR A 227 4.73 -3.31 8.37
CA THR A 227 5.39 -3.13 9.66
C THR A 227 4.61 -2.11 10.50
N VAL A 228 4.40 -2.43 11.76
CA VAL A 228 3.75 -1.57 12.75
C VAL A 228 4.56 -1.60 14.04
N ASN A 229 5.02 -0.44 14.48
CA ASN A 229 5.56 -0.28 15.82
C ASN A 229 4.42 0.18 16.73
N VAL A 230 4.03 -0.68 17.68
CA VAL A 230 2.88 -0.43 18.57
C VAL A 230 3.14 0.77 19.46
N ALA A 231 4.34 0.88 20.02
CA ALA A 231 4.73 1.97 20.92
C ALA A 231 4.74 3.36 20.24
N ALA A 232 4.83 3.41 18.90
CA ALA A 232 4.89 4.67 18.15
C ALA A 232 3.51 5.26 17.83
N ILE A 233 2.43 4.53 18.08
CA ILE A 233 1.07 4.96 17.74
C ILE A 233 0.31 5.28 19.04
N PRO A 234 -0.33 6.44 19.16
CA PRO A 234 -1.20 6.74 20.31
C PRO A 234 -2.30 5.69 20.48
N ASP A 235 -2.59 5.29 21.71
CA ASP A 235 -3.55 4.24 22.04
C ASP A 235 -4.93 4.46 21.40
N ALA A 236 -5.40 5.70 21.35
CA ALA A 236 -6.69 6.08 20.76
C ALA A 236 -6.76 5.83 19.25
N LEU A 237 -5.62 5.74 18.56
CA LEU A 237 -5.54 5.52 17.11
C LEU A 237 -5.20 4.09 16.74
N LEU A 238 -4.66 3.30 17.66
CA LEU A 238 -4.21 1.94 17.40
C LEU A 238 -5.30 1.09 16.76
N GLU A 239 -6.51 1.12 17.30
CA GLU A 239 -7.62 0.32 16.78
C GLU A 239 -7.95 0.65 15.32
N THR A 240 -8.03 1.95 15.02
CA THR A 240 -8.29 2.43 13.64
C THR A 240 -7.14 2.11 12.70
N GLU A 241 -5.88 2.21 13.16
CA GLU A 241 -4.72 1.83 12.36
C GLU A 241 -4.72 0.34 12.02
N PHE A 242 -5.03 -0.52 12.98
CA PHE A 242 -5.00 -1.97 12.80
C PHE A 242 -6.17 -2.46 11.94
N PHE A 243 -7.40 -2.07 12.29
CA PHE A 243 -8.62 -2.64 11.72
C PHE A 243 -9.30 -1.74 10.68
N GLY A 244 -8.83 -0.48 10.57
CA GLY A 244 -9.48 0.49 9.70
C GLY A 244 -10.74 1.10 10.33
N ALA A 245 -11.38 2.02 9.61
CA ALA A 245 -12.62 2.65 10.01
C ALA A 245 -13.58 2.78 8.85
N ALA A 246 -14.86 2.55 9.11
CA ALA A 246 -15.92 2.84 8.15
C ALA A 246 -16.06 4.34 7.91
N PRO A 247 -16.60 4.76 6.74
CA PRO A 247 -16.93 6.16 6.51
C PRO A 247 -17.79 6.74 7.61
N GLY A 248 -17.36 7.86 8.24
CA GLY A 248 -18.13 8.52 9.30
C GLY A 248 -18.15 7.80 10.66
N ALA A 249 -17.26 6.85 10.91
CA ALA A 249 -17.22 6.05 12.15
C ALA A 249 -17.10 6.88 13.45
N TYR A 250 -16.53 8.09 13.40
CA TYR A 250 -16.43 9.02 14.52
C TYR A 250 -16.35 10.46 14.00
N THR A 251 -16.56 11.44 14.89
CA THR A 251 -16.48 12.87 14.58
C THR A 251 -15.07 13.23 14.14
N GLY A 252 -14.90 13.63 12.87
CA GLY A 252 -13.61 13.88 12.24
C GLY A 252 -13.04 12.71 11.42
N ALA A 253 -13.76 11.58 11.32
CA ALA A 253 -13.39 10.49 10.42
C ALA A 253 -13.47 10.93 8.95
N ASP A 254 -12.53 10.44 8.14
CA ASP A 254 -12.53 10.68 6.70
C ASP A 254 -13.86 10.16 6.09
N ARG A 255 -14.45 10.94 5.17
CA ARG A 255 -15.69 10.55 4.45
C ARG A 255 -15.52 9.30 3.60
N LYS A 256 -14.29 8.93 3.28
CA LYS A 256 -13.96 7.72 2.48
C LYS A 256 -13.68 6.49 3.34
N GLY A 257 -13.62 6.63 4.69
CA GLY A 257 -13.13 5.58 5.56
C GLY A 257 -11.62 5.41 5.50
N ARG A 258 -11.07 4.46 6.27
CA ARG A 258 -9.64 4.18 6.34
C ARG A 258 -9.37 2.69 6.30
N VAL A 259 -8.49 2.26 5.42
CA VAL A 259 -8.05 0.86 5.29
C VAL A 259 -7.08 0.52 6.44
N GLY A 260 -7.33 -0.58 7.14
CA GLY A 260 -6.51 -1.05 8.26
C GLY A 260 -5.25 -1.80 7.84
N LYS A 261 -4.29 -1.92 8.77
CA LYS A 261 -3.02 -2.64 8.54
C LYS A 261 -3.24 -4.14 8.25
N PHE A 262 -4.25 -4.77 8.85
CA PHE A 262 -4.60 -6.16 8.55
C PHE A 262 -5.06 -6.34 7.11
N GLU A 263 -5.89 -5.45 6.61
CA GLU A 263 -6.34 -5.49 5.21
C GLU A 263 -5.17 -5.20 4.25
N LEU A 264 -4.28 -4.26 4.60
CA LEU A 264 -3.08 -3.96 3.81
C LEU A 264 -2.07 -5.11 3.77
N ALA A 265 -2.08 -5.99 4.79
CA ALA A 265 -1.20 -7.15 4.91
C ALA A 265 -1.82 -8.44 4.36
N ASP A 266 -3.04 -8.38 3.81
CA ASP A 266 -3.72 -9.59 3.33
C ASP A 266 -2.91 -10.37 2.30
N GLY A 267 -2.88 -11.68 2.46
CA GLY A 267 -2.03 -12.61 1.71
C GLY A 267 -0.54 -12.53 2.06
N GLY A 268 -0.10 -11.54 2.86
CA GLY A 268 1.28 -11.24 3.22
C GLY A 268 1.63 -11.50 4.69
N THR A 269 2.45 -10.61 5.25
CA THR A 269 2.93 -10.68 6.63
C THR A 269 2.74 -9.34 7.33
N LEU A 270 2.25 -9.36 8.56
CA LEU A 270 2.21 -8.20 9.45
C LEU A 270 3.29 -8.39 10.53
N PHE A 271 4.22 -7.45 10.58
CA PHE A 271 5.23 -7.37 11.62
C PHE A 271 4.79 -6.36 12.69
N LEU A 272 4.67 -6.85 13.93
CA LEU A 272 4.27 -6.10 15.11
C LEU A 272 5.48 -5.89 15.99
N ASP A 273 6.07 -4.69 15.97
CA ASP A 273 7.17 -4.35 16.86
C ASP A 273 6.65 -3.80 18.19
N GLU A 274 7.33 -4.14 19.28
CA GLU A 274 6.98 -3.83 20.67
C GLU A 274 5.54 -4.24 21.02
N ILE A 275 5.19 -5.51 20.72
CA ILE A 275 3.85 -6.07 20.99
C ILE A 275 3.48 -6.02 22.49
N GLY A 276 4.46 -5.99 23.39
CA GLY A 276 4.26 -5.87 24.84
C GLY A 276 3.55 -4.58 25.25
N ASP A 277 3.63 -3.53 24.43
CA ASP A 277 3.02 -2.23 24.70
C ASP A 277 1.58 -2.13 24.17
N MET A 278 1.02 -3.23 23.61
CA MET A 278 -0.34 -3.24 23.08
C MET A 278 -1.36 -3.15 24.21
N PRO A 279 -2.35 -2.19 24.15
CA PRO A 279 -3.41 -2.10 25.14
C PRO A 279 -4.27 -3.37 25.23
N VAL A 280 -4.65 -3.79 26.43
CA VAL A 280 -5.41 -5.03 26.69
C VAL A 280 -6.69 -5.17 25.85
N PRO A 281 -7.51 -4.11 25.61
CA PRO A 281 -8.67 -4.23 24.75
C PRO A 281 -8.32 -4.67 23.32
N LEU A 282 -7.21 -4.16 22.79
CA LEU A 282 -6.74 -4.48 21.43
C LEU A 282 -6.21 -5.90 21.32
N GLN A 283 -5.59 -6.41 22.40
CA GLN A 283 -5.09 -7.78 22.44
C GLN A 283 -6.20 -8.81 22.20
N GLY A 284 -7.42 -8.56 22.72
CA GLY A 284 -8.59 -9.41 22.48
C GLY A 284 -9.03 -9.43 21.01
N LYS A 285 -8.98 -8.28 20.32
CA LYS A 285 -9.27 -8.19 18.88
C LYS A 285 -8.20 -8.87 18.05
N LEU A 286 -6.93 -8.66 18.39
CA LEU A 286 -5.81 -9.36 17.74
C LEU A 286 -5.95 -10.87 17.84
N LEU A 287 -6.33 -11.38 19.02
CA LEU A 287 -6.53 -12.82 19.24
C LEU A 287 -7.59 -13.38 18.29
N ARG A 288 -8.72 -12.70 18.09
CA ARG A 288 -9.76 -13.11 17.14
C ARG A 288 -9.21 -13.20 15.72
N VAL A 289 -8.44 -12.20 15.27
CA VAL A 289 -7.82 -12.25 13.93
C VAL A 289 -6.86 -13.42 13.79
N LEU A 290 -6.09 -13.75 14.84
CA LEU A 290 -5.18 -14.90 14.84
C LEU A 290 -5.90 -16.26 14.81
N GLN A 291 -7.12 -16.31 15.36
CA GLN A 291 -7.93 -17.55 15.42
C GLN A 291 -8.81 -17.71 14.19
N ASP A 292 -9.61 -16.68 13.89
CA ASP A 292 -10.71 -16.76 12.94
C ASP A 292 -10.33 -16.17 11.56
N LYS A 293 -9.21 -15.43 11.48
CA LYS A 293 -8.78 -14.66 10.29
C LYS A 293 -9.80 -13.63 9.84
N GLU A 294 -10.60 -13.13 10.79
CA GLU A 294 -11.68 -12.20 10.58
C GLU A 294 -11.61 -11.04 11.58
N PHE A 295 -12.05 -9.86 11.14
CA PHE A 295 -12.18 -8.68 12.00
C PHE A 295 -13.27 -7.75 11.49
N GLU A 296 -13.69 -6.81 12.33
CA GLU A 296 -14.64 -5.75 12.00
C GLU A 296 -13.93 -4.39 12.06
N PRO A 297 -14.02 -3.55 11.00
CA PRO A 297 -13.56 -2.17 11.02
C PRO A 297 -14.29 -1.34 12.07
N VAL A 298 -13.66 -0.32 12.61
CA VAL A 298 -14.26 0.58 13.60
C VAL A 298 -15.49 1.25 13.00
N GLY A 299 -16.61 1.20 13.74
CA GLY A 299 -17.90 1.77 13.30
C GLY A 299 -18.62 0.97 12.21
N SER A 300 -18.25 -0.30 12.00
CA SER A 300 -18.90 -1.20 11.05
C SER A 300 -19.12 -2.58 11.66
N ASN A 301 -20.25 -3.20 11.30
CA ASN A 301 -20.53 -4.61 11.63
C ASN A 301 -20.14 -5.55 10.46
N ARG A 302 -19.44 -5.04 9.45
CA ARG A 302 -19.01 -5.83 8.31
C ARG A 302 -17.80 -6.67 8.70
N ILE A 303 -17.90 -7.98 8.56
CA ILE A 303 -16.79 -8.90 8.75
C ILE A 303 -15.85 -8.82 7.54
N VAL A 304 -14.57 -8.56 7.79
CA VAL A 304 -13.49 -8.55 6.81
C VAL A 304 -12.58 -9.74 7.09
N ARG A 305 -12.30 -10.54 6.06
CA ARG A 305 -11.36 -11.67 6.14
C ARG A 305 -9.97 -11.22 5.70
N ALA A 306 -8.94 -11.60 6.46
CA ALA A 306 -7.56 -11.36 6.11
C ALA A 306 -6.67 -12.55 6.47
N ASN A 307 -6.00 -13.09 5.45
CA ASN A 307 -5.04 -14.18 5.63
C ASN A 307 -3.64 -13.63 5.86
N VAL A 308 -3.34 -13.24 7.08
CA VAL A 308 -2.10 -12.57 7.45
C VAL A 308 -1.22 -13.48 8.31
N ARG A 309 0.05 -13.62 7.94
CA ARG A 309 1.07 -14.21 8.80
C ARG A 309 1.56 -13.16 9.80
N ILE A 310 1.71 -13.54 11.07
CA ILE A 310 2.17 -12.62 12.13
C ILE A 310 3.62 -12.92 12.49
N ILE A 311 4.45 -11.86 12.55
CA ILE A 311 5.74 -11.85 13.22
C ILE A 311 5.64 -10.76 14.29
N ALA A 312 5.76 -11.12 15.55
CA ALA A 312 5.72 -10.18 16.67
C ALA A 312 7.11 -10.03 17.29
N ALA A 313 7.46 -8.84 17.76
CA ALA A 313 8.71 -8.58 18.45
C ALA A 313 8.46 -7.77 19.72
N THR A 314 9.27 -8.00 20.76
CA THR A 314 9.25 -7.19 21.98
C THR A 314 10.59 -7.25 22.70
N SER A 315 10.87 -6.20 23.44
CA SER A 315 11.95 -6.14 24.44
C SER A 315 11.46 -6.45 25.86
N ALA A 316 10.12 -6.49 26.06
CA ALA A 316 9.52 -6.75 27.36
C ALA A 316 9.44 -8.25 27.66
N GLU A 317 9.48 -8.59 28.94
CA GLU A 317 9.25 -9.94 29.45
C GLU A 317 7.76 -10.25 29.49
N LEU A 318 7.23 -10.82 28.40
CA LEU A 318 5.79 -11.10 28.26
C LEU A 318 5.20 -11.95 29.42
N PRO A 319 5.90 -12.98 29.95
CA PRO A 319 5.40 -13.73 31.11
C PRO A 319 5.16 -12.86 32.34
N ALA A 320 6.02 -11.86 32.59
CA ALA A 320 5.81 -10.88 33.65
C ALA A 320 4.60 -10.02 33.43
N LEU A 321 4.42 -9.51 32.21
CA LEU A 321 3.23 -8.72 31.80
C LEU A 321 1.93 -9.53 31.91
N VAL A 322 1.98 -10.84 31.65
CA VAL A 322 0.83 -11.74 31.86
C VAL A 322 0.51 -11.86 33.35
N ALA A 323 1.53 -12.04 34.23
CA ALA A 323 1.31 -12.09 35.66
C ALA A 323 0.77 -10.78 36.24
N GLU A 324 1.13 -9.63 35.66
CA GLU A 324 0.62 -8.30 36.02
C GLU A 324 -0.78 -7.99 35.43
N GLY A 325 -1.34 -8.87 34.60
CA GLY A 325 -2.61 -8.63 33.90
C GLY A 325 -2.55 -7.57 32.77
N ARG A 326 -1.37 -7.16 32.37
CA ARG A 326 -1.11 -6.19 31.27
C ARG A 326 -1.03 -6.85 29.91
N PHE A 327 -0.83 -8.17 29.88
CA PHE A 327 -0.85 -8.96 28.66
C PHE A 327 -1.74 -10.20 28.86
N ARG A 328 -2.58 -10.54 27.90
CA ARG A 328 -3.50 -11.68 27.99
C ARG A 328 -2.74 -12.99 27.81
N ALA A 329 -2.99 -13.95 28.68
CA ALA A 329 -2.36 -15.27 28.60
C ALA A 329 -2.72 -16.03 27.32
N ASP A 330 -3.96 -15.92 26.85
CA ASP A 330 -4.44 -16.59 25.64
C ASP A 330 -3.74 -16.07 24.38
N LEU A 331 -3.52 -14.74 24.29
CA LEU A 331 -2.76 -14.15 23.21
C LEU A 331 -1.28 -14.54 23.26
N TYR A 332 -0.68 -14.55 24.46
CA TYR A 332 0.69 -14.98 24.65
C TYR A 332 0.91 -16.39 24.09
N TYR A 333 0.10 -17.37 24.50
CA TYR A 333 0.24 -18.74 23.99
C TYR A 333 -0.02 -18.86 22.49
N ARG A 334 -0.85 -18.00 21.91
CA ARG A 334 -1.10 -18.00 20.47
C ARG A 334 0.05 -17.41 19.64
N LEU A 335 0.81 -16.45 20.20
CA LEU A 335 2.00 -15.86 19.59
C LEU A 335 3.26 -16.70 19.83
N ASN A 336 3.37 -17.32 21.00
CA ASN A 336 4.55 -18.08 21.46
C ASN A 336 4.60 -19.50 20.87
N VAL A 337 4.46 -19.62 19.53
CA VAL A 337 4.55 -20.88 18.80
C VAL A 337 5.99 -21.14 18.35
N LEU A 338 6.62 -20.13 17.74
CA LEU A 338 8.01 -20.18 17.33
C LEU A 338 8.74 -18.97 17.93
N THR A 339 9.51 -19.21 18.96
CA THR A 339 10.27 -18.14 19.63
C THR A 339 11.72 -18.13 19.17
N ILE A 340 12.21 -16.95 18.82
CA ILE A 340 13.60 -16.70 18.43
C ILE A 340 14.14 -15.58 19.30
N HIS A 341 15.25 -15.85 19.97
CA HIS A 341 15.96 -14.85 20.76
C HIS A 341 16.98 -14.11 19.88
N ALA A 342 16.84 -12.79 19.81
CA ALA A 342 17.83 -11.92 19.20
C ALA A 342 18.92 -11.61 20.23
N PRO A 343 20.13 -12.16 20.10
CA PRO A 343 21.15 -12.05 21.12
C PRO A 343 21.61 -10.60 21.30
N PRO A 344 21.82 -10.12 22.51
CA PRO A 344 22.44 -8.84 22.76
C PRO A 344 23.90 -8.84 22.24
N LEU A 345 24.41 -7.64 21.92
CA LEU A 345 25.72 -7.52 21.27
C LEU A 345 26.89 -8.06 22.14
N ARG A 346 26.77 -7.94 23.46
CA ARG A 346 27.76 -8.50 24.41
C ARG A 346 27.89 -10.04 24.36
N GLU A 347 26.87 -10.76 23.92
CA GLU A 347 26.91 -12.22 23.76
C GLU A 347 27.49 -12.67 22.41
N ARG A 348 27.69 -11.70 21.48
CA ARG A 348 28.29 -11.91 20.17
C ARG A 348 29.42 -10.90 19.89
N ALA A 349 30.28 -10.68 20.91
CA ALA A 349 31.37 -9.71 20.81
C ALA A 349 32.31 -9.96 19.61
N SER A 350 32.48 -11.23 19.19
CA SER A 350 33.23 -11.59 17.98
C SER A 350 32.65 -11.09 16.67
N ASP A 351 31.40 -10.64 16.68
CA ASP A 351 30.75 -10.08 15.48
C ASP A 351 30.96 -8.56 15.38
N ILE A 352 31.46 -7.90 16.46
CA ILE A 352 31.59 -6.45 16.52
C ILE A 352 32.48 -5.90 15.40
N GLU A 353 33.63 -6.55 15.17
CA GLU A 353 34.56 -6.13 14.13
C GLU A 353 33.88 -6.10 12.75
N ALA A 354 33.22 -7.20 12.35
CA ALA A 354 32.50 -7.27 11.07
C ALA A 354 31.35 -6.24 10.99
N LEU A 355 30.64 -6.02 12.09
CA LEU A 355 29.59 -5.01 12.18
C LEU A 355 30.14 -3.62 11.99
N VAL A 356 31.27 -3.29 12.63
CA VAL A 356 31.90 -1.97 12.56
C VAL A 356 32.31 -1.66 11.13
N TYR A 357 33.02 -2.57 10.45
CA TYR A 357 33.44 -2.34 9.06
C TYR A 357 32.24 -2.20 8.12
N THR A 358 31.24 -3.08 8.24
CA THR A 358 30.01 -2.96 7.42
C THR A 358 29.29 -1.62 7.63
N MET A 359 29.20 -1.18 8.89
CA MET A 359 28.54 0.09 9.23
C MET A 359 29.34 1.31 8.75
N LEU A 360 30.66 1.28 8.84
CA LEU A 360 31.51 2.37 8.34
C LEU A 360 31.41 2.50 6.83
N GLU A 361 31.39 1.40 6.09
CA GLU A 361 31.16 1.41 4.63
C GLU A 361 29.77 2.01 4.29
N GLU A 362 28.71 1.57 4.99
CA GLU A 362 27.36 2.12 4.79
C GLU A 362 27.27 3.61 5.11
N LEU A 363 27.86 4.05 6.23
CA LEU A 363 27.84 5.44 6.67
C LEU A 363 28.67 6.33 5.72
N ALA A 364 29.85 5.88 5.30
CA ALA A 364 30.67 6.59 4.31
C ALA A 364 29.91 6.80 2.99
N ALA A 365 29.25 5.75 2.50
CA ALA A 365 28.43 5.84 1.30
C ALA A 365 27.24 6.81 1.47
N GLN A 366 26.56 6.79 2.63
CA GLN A 366 25.43 7.68 2.94
C GLN A 366 25.82 9.17 3.01
N HIS A 367 27.01 9.45 3.54
CA HIS A 367 27.52 10.82 3.70
C HIS A 367 28.36 11.31 2.52
N GLY A 368 28.51 10.51 1.46
CA GLY A 368 29.26 10.90 0.27
C GLY A 368 30.77 11.05 0.52
N LEU A 369 31.29 10.36 1.53
CA LEU A 369 32.71 10.38 1.84
C LEU A 369 33.46 9.51 0.84
N ALA A 370 34.32 10.14 0.05
CA ALA A 370 35.04 9.47 -1.04
C ALA A 370 36.19 8.57 -0.55
N GLU A 371 36.63 8.72 0.69
CA GLU A 371 37.75 7.97 1.29
C GLU A 371 37.24 6.86 2.21
N HIS A 372 37.94 5.72 2.20
CA HIS A 372 37.69 4.64 3.14
C HIS A 372 38.01 5.13 4.55
N CYS A 373 37.00 5.07 5.42
CA CYS A 373 37.22 5.35 6.82
C CYS A 373 37.98 4.17 7.46
N GLU A 374 39.19 4.41 7.91
CA GLU A 374 40.00 3.45 8.63
C GLU A 374 39.78 3.56 10.13
N LEU A 375 39.83 2.42 10.81
CA LEU A 375 39.75 2.34 12.26
C LEU A 375 41.10 1.87 12.79
N THR A 376 41.59 2.53 13.84
CA THR A 376 42.83 2.08 14.49
C THR A 376 42.58 0.84 15.37
N ASP A 377 43.61 0.02 15.59
CA ASP A 377 43.51 -1.20 16.43
C ASP A 377 43.10 -0.91 17.88
N ASP A 378 43.50 0.24 18.43
CA ASP A 378 43.08 0.67 19.77
C ASP A 378 41.62 1.09 19.83
N ALA A 379 41.11 1.73 18.77
CA ALA A 379 39.70 2.03 18.62
C ALA A 379 38.87 0.74 18.52
N LEU A 380 39.30 -0.21 17.69
CA LEU A 380 38.62 -1.52 17.59
C LEU A 380 38.59 -2.28 18.91
N ARG A 381 39.74 -2.32 19.66
CA ARG A 381 39.78 -2.92 20.98
C ARG A 381 38.81 -2.26 21.96
N LEU A 382 38.70 -0.92 21.91
CA LEU A 382 37.76 -0.18 22.75
C LEU A 382 36.32 -0.55 22.43
N LEU A 383 35.96 -0.65 21.16
CA LEU A 383 34.61 -1.05 20.70
C LEU A 383 34.27 -2.48 21.12
N CYS A 384 35.24 -3.41 21.02
CA CYS A 384 35.04 -4.83 21.41
C CYS A 384 34.93 -5.00 22.93
N ALA A 385 35.53 -4.13 23.72
CA ALA A 385 35.52 -4.21 25.19
C ALA A 385 34.26 -3.60 25.83
N TYR A 386 33.53 -2.78 25.11
CA TYR A 386 32.33 -2.10 25.64
C TYR A 386 31.09 -3.02 25.59
N PRO A 387 30.24 -3.04 26.65
CA PRO A 387 29.12 -3.98 26.76
C PRO A 387 27.89 -3.65 25.89
N TRP A 388 27.83 -2.48 25.27
CA TRP A 388 26.79 -2.05 24.36
C TRP A 388 25.35 -2.21 24.90
N PRO A 389 24.95 -1.51 25.98
CA PRO A 389 23.59 -1.61 26.50
C PRO A 389 22.49 -1.26 25.48
N GLY A 390 22.77 -0.37 24.53
CA GLY A 390 21.87 -0.06 23.38
C GLY A 390 22.14 -0.92 22.14
N ASN A 391 22.95 -1.98 22.29
CA ASN A 391 23.23 -2.98 21.26
C ASN A 391 23.75 -2.38 19.94
N VAL A 392 23.33 -2.93 18.82
CA VAL A 392 23.74 -2.53 17.46
C VAL A 392 23.31 -1.10 17.13
N ARG A 393 22.19 -0.63 17.70
CA ARG A 393 21.72 0.75 17.51
C ARG A 393 22.68 1.77 18.15
N GLU A 394 23.15 1.47 19.36
CA GLU A 394 24.13 2.33 20.04
C GLU A 394 25.48 2.30 19.31
N LEU A 395 25.95 1.13 18.89
CA LEU A 395 27.17 0.98 18.11
C LEU A 395 27.12 1.84 16.84
N ARG A 396 26.03 1.75 16.04
CA ARG A 396 25.86 2.54 14.82
C ARG A 396 25.89 4.05 15.11
N ASN A 397 25.13 4.50 16.11
CA ASN A 397 25.08 5.92 16.46
C ASN A 397 26.45 6.43 16.95
N THR A 398 27.22 5.60 17.65
CA THR A 398 28.57 5.93 18.11
C THR A 398 29.53 6.09 16.93
N LEU A 399 29.51 5.17 15.99
CA LEU A 399 30.32 5.24 14.77
C LEU A 399 29.93 6.44 13.89
N GLU A 400 28.66 6.71 13.72
CA GLU A 400 28.16 7.86 12.94
C GLU A 400 28.63 9.19 13.56
N ARG A 401 28.51 9.34 14.87
CA ARG A 401 29.01 10.54 15.58
C ARG A 401 30.53 10.69 15.46
N ALA A 402 31.26 9.59 15.65
CA ALA A 402 32.72 9.60 15.52
C ALA A 402 33.13 10.00 14.10
N LEU A 403 32.47 9.46 13.09
CA LEU A 403 32.71 9.78 11.68
C LEU A 403 32.44 11.25 11.36
N MET A 404 31.32 11.80 11.86
CA MET A 404 30.93 13.20 11.59
C MET A 404 31.81 14.24 12.31
N LEU A 405 32.40 13.87 13.43
CA LEU A 405 33.23 14.77 14.25
C LEU A 405 34.73 14.57 14.03
N SER A 406 35.12 13.58 13.24
CA SER A 406 36.51 13.36 12.86
C SER A 406 36.87 14.18 11.63
N ASP A 407 37.87 15.04 11.74
CA ASP A 407 38.41 15.82 10.61
C ASP A 407 39.25 14.96 9.64
N ARG A 408 39.39 13.65 9.92
CA ARG A 408 40.24 12.70 9.20
C ARG A 408 39.47 11.44 8.87
N ALA A 409 39.83 10.78 7.79
CA ALA A 409 39.35 9.45 7.42
C ALA A 409 39.78 8.31 8.40
N LEU A 410 40.48 8.64 9.48
CA LEU A 410 40.97 7.70 10.50
C LEU A 410 40.28 7.97 11.83
N ILE A 411 39.56 6.95 12.33
CA ILE A 411 38.88 6.96 13.64
C ILE A 411 39.80 6.27 14.67
N ASP A 412 40.28 7.03 15.63
CA ASP A 412 41.08 6.53 16.76
C ASP A 412 40.25 6.39 18.04
N ALA A 413 40.82 5.79 19.09
CA ALA A 413 40.14 5.61 20.35
C ALA A 413 39.76 6.94 21.04
N ARG A 414 40.45 8.07 20.72
CA ARG A 414 40.13 9.37 21.28
C ARG A 414 38.87 9.96 20.65
N ALA A 415 38.65 9.70 19.35
CA ALA A 415 37.44 10.11 18.66
C ALA A 415 36.19 9.37 19.20
N LEU A 416 36.35 8.13 19.68
CA LEU A 416 35.27 7.32 20.24
C LEU A 416 35.02 7.57 21.73
N ALA A 417 36.05 7.92 22.49
CA ALA A 417 35.99 8.05 23.94
C ALA A 417 34.85 8.96 24.48
N PRO A 418 34.49 10.09 23.84
CA PRO A 418 33.39 10.92 24.30
C PRO A 418 32.01 10.26 24.22
N PHE A 419 31.85 9.23 23.38
CA PHE A 419 30.58 8.55 23.10
C PHE A 419 30.45 7.18 23.78
N ILE A 420 31.56 6.65 24.27
CA ILE A 420 31.61 5.38 24.99
C ILE A 420 31.77 5.73 26.47
N GLY A 421 30.71 5.62 27.26
CA GLY A 421 30.77 5.89 28.71
C GLY A 421 31.77 4.99 29.41
N PRO A 422 32.30 5.36 30.58
CA PRO A 422 33.18 4.50 31.35
C PRO A 422 32.46 3.15 31.60
N ALA A 423 33.08 2.05 31.22
CA ALA A 423 32.59 0.72 31.47
C ALA A 423 32.29 0.60 32.96
N ARG A 424 31.03 0.51 33.37
CA ARG A 424 30.64 0.20 34.74
C ARG A 424 31.08 -1.23 34.99
N GLY A 425 32.27 -1.35 35.59
CA GLY A 425 32.82 -2.63 35.98
C GLY A 425 31.82 -3.35 36.88
N ALA A 426 31.49 -4.58 36.47
CA ALA A 426 30.86 -5.55 37.34
C ALA A 426 31.84 -5.85 38.48
N GLY A 427 31.47 -5.53 39.69
CA GLY A 427 32.18 -6.04 40.88
C GLY A 427 32.69 -4.94 41.80
N GLY A 428 31.98 -4.74 42.92
CA GLY A 428 32.46 -3.93 44.02
C GLY A 428 31.40 -3.81 45.09
N VAL A 429 31.08 -4.92 45.76
CA VAL A 429 30.49 -4.89 47.11
C VAL A 429 31.57 -4.39 48.05
N GLY A 430 31.49 -3.12 48.46
CA GLY A 430 32.37 -2.51 49.43
C GLY A 430 31.53 -1.77 50.46
N ALA A 431 31.29 -2.43 51.59
CA ALA A 431 30.79 -1.79 52.81
C ALA A 431 31.79 -0.78 53.34
N GLY A 432 31.32 0.39 53.75
CA GLY A 432 32.17 1.36 54.46
C GLY A 432 31.44 2.65 54.76
N GLY A 433 30.98 2.77 55.97
CA GLY A 433 30.17 3.81 56.55
C GLY A 433 30.79 5.21 56.57
N GLY A 434 29.96 6.17 56.81
CA GLY A 434 30.41 7.37 57.51
C GLY A 434 29.89 8.69 56.99
N ARG A 435 28.95 9.23 57.74
CA ARG A 435 28.63 10.62 57.99
C ARG A 435 27.74 11.37 57.00
N ALA A 436 26.52 11.52 57.54
CA ALA A 436 25.54 12.54 57.13
C ALA A 436 26.11 13.92 57.35
N ALA A 437 26.04 14.75 56.32
CA ALA A 437 26.07 16.21 56.44
C ALA A 437 24.81 16.75 55.79
N SER A 438 23.94 17.26 56.63
CA SER A 438 22.70 17.93 56.32
C SER A 438 22.96 19.22 55.55
N VAL A 439 22.48 19.34 54.29
CA VAL A 439 22.38 20.63 53.61
C VAL A 439 20.91 20.87 53.27
N ARG A 440 20.37 21.92 53.89
CA ARG A 440 19.00 22.42 53.68
C ARG A 440 18.83 22.99 52.25
N PRO A 441 17.68 22.82 51.67
CA PRO A 441 17.42 23.38 50.33
C PRO A 441 17.18 24.91 50.41
N ARG A 442 17.92 25.65 49.62
CA ARG A 442 17.65 27.08 49.35
C ARG A 442 16.68 27.18 48.18
N SER A 443 15.58 27.90 48.39
CA SER A 443 14.58 28.27 47.42
C SER A 443 15.16 29.14 46.29
N PRO A 444 14.71 28.98 45.02
CA PRO A 444 15.18 29.85 43.94
C PRO A 444 14.37 31.17 43.91
N SER A 445 15.11 32.27 43.99
CA SER A 445 14.58 33.62 43.74
C SER A 445 14.25 33.80 42.27
N ARG A 446 13.04 34.27 42.02
CA ARG A 446 12.53 34.72 40.72
C ARG A 446 13.36 35.93 40.25
N ARG A 447 14.02 35.84 39.08
CA ARG A 447 14.39 36.99 38.26
C ARG A 447 13.62 36.97 36.97
N ARG A 448 12.74 37.96 36.85
CA ARG A 448 12.06 38.34 35.59
C ARG A 448 13.09 39.01 34.69
N LEU A 449 13.12 38.65 33.44
CA LEU A 449 13.71 39.44 32.35
C LEU A 449 12.61 39.86 31.38
N PRO A 450 12.59 41.13 30.97
CA PRO A 450 11.51 41.67 30.12
C PRO A 450 11.82 41.52 28.64
N TRP A 451 10.79 41.18 27.89
CA TRP A 451 10.76 41.25 26.43
C TRP A 451 10.39 42.70 26.01
N PRO A 452 10.89 43.20 24.92
CA PRO A 452 10.18 44.17 24.12
C PRO A 452 9.81 43.63 22.76
N ILE A 453 8.50 43.64 22.51
CA ILE A 453 7.85 43.65 21.22
C ILE A 453 8.25 44.89 20.43
N ARG A 454 8.65 44.75 19.18
CA ARG A 454 8.52 45.79 18.17
C ARG A 454 8.07 45.25 16.84
N ALA A 455 6.81 45.50 16.57
CA ALA A 455 6.21 45.48 15.24
C ALA A 455 6.64 46.70 14.44
N ARG A 456 6.91 46.58 13.16
CA ARG A 456 6.74 47.58 12.09
C ARG A 456 6.58 46.83 10.76
N ARG A 457 5.38 46.88 10.20
CA ARG A 457 4.78 47.72 9.16
C ARG A 457 5.51 47.63 7.82
N ARG A 458 4.86 46.90 6.87
CA ARG A 458 4.07 47.35 5.70
C ARG A 458 4.79 48.15 4.63
N HIS A 459 4.86 47.53 3.43
CA HIS A 459 4.49 48.01 2.09
C HIS A 459 5.41 49.01 1.36
N PRO A 460 5.31 49.18 -0.01
CA PRO A 460 4.55 48.48 -1.04
C PRO A 460 5.31 48.14 -2.36
N MET A 461 4.61 47.44 -3.25
CA MET A 461 4.67 47.32 -4.70
C MET A 461 5.59 48.28 -5.48
N ARG A 462 6.32 47.75 -6.46
CA ARG A 462 6.41 48.36 -7.78
C ARG A 462 6.61 47.32 -8.87
N THR A 463 5.65 47.28 -9.75
CA THR A 463 5.63 46.83 -11.13
C THR A 463 6.75 47.47 -11.94
N HIS A 464 7.43 46.68 -12.78
CA HIS A 464 7.93 47.15 -14.09
C HIS A 464 8.18 45.92 -14.99
N SER A 465 7.36 45.84 -16.00
CA SER A 465 7.71 45.25 -17.30
C SER A 465 8.40 46.36 -18.12
N PRO A 466 9.34 46.10 -19.02
CA PRO A 466 9.05 46.24 -20.43
C PRO A 466 9.73 45.17 -21.32
N ARG A 467 9.00 44.69 -22.32
CA ARG A 467 9.13 44.87 -23.79
C ARG A 467 10.55 44.91 -24.39
N GLY A 468 10.67 44.13 -25.46
CA GLY A 468 11.50 44.43 -26.64
C GLY A 468 12.48 43.28 -26.91
N SER A 469 12.27 42.56 -27.89
CA SER A 469 12.31 42.65 -29.37
C SER A 469 13.53 41.84 -29.90
N VAL A 470 13.21 40.83 -30.73
CA VAL A 470 13.61 40.69 -32.15
C VAL A 470 15.04 40.20 -32.47
N ASN A 471 15.07 39.18 -33.34
CA ASN A 471 16.09 38.65 -34.30
C ASN A 471 17.03 37.55 -33.74
N SER A 472 17.07 36.37 -34.24
CA SER A 472 17.16 35.85 -35.63
C SER A 472 16.69 34.41 -35.66
#